data_10aa59868f425a3972b277c38aedb673
#
_entry.id   10aa59868f425a3972b277c38aedb673
#
_cell.length_a   1.000
_cell.length_b   1.000
_cell.length_c   1.000
_cell.angle_alpha   90.00
_cell.angle_beta   90.00
_cell.angle_gamma   90.00
#
_symmetry.space_group_name_H-M   'P 1'
#
loop_
_entity.id
_entity.type
_entity.pdbx_description
1 polymer ?
#
loop_
_entity_poly.entity_id
_entity_poly.type
_entity_poly.pdbx_seq_one_letter_code
_entity_poly.pdbx_strand_id
1 'polypeptide(L)'
;LCVPANPNVTSGWNAIDAIMMLTEGRDGRFESGDALPDYVRSGNEPKQITVHCRSGRPMLAKPTAKVEPITDVFWEPYREALRACEPNHGMLKFHKDIWCVICEAAAASLSQSGTDTTSRDVEEWFRGWSRYKMDEAAARRAMLQSYDVATGVRPIDIPFALGDAWRRLYPLIVELVSFGGLAAGQYKAFQQVAMEMERIAFGPPAESVAKLLRLMRDGVVQLSDQTDAPEGAVVVNAVIASPSQADETGPLSQLILRGDVEVDPLTQAIRVSDSGNVLGGRKGLAVFGRATEGWVVGNDTLSRTLHSQIQNWAGTIAVEMHG
;
A
#
# COMPACT_ATOMS: atom_id res chain seq x y z
N LEU A 1 -14.44 13.44 -16.14
CA LEU A 1 -13.20 13.62 -15.42
C LEU A 1 -12.44 12.32 -15.41
N CYS A 2 -11.16 12.35 -15.69
CA CYS A 2 -10.28 11.18 -15.71
C CYS A 2 -9.29 11.26 -14.56
N VAL A 3 -9.21 10.20 -13.77
CA VAL A 3 -8.25 10.08 -12.67
C VAL A 3 -7.30 8.92 -12.98
N PRO A 4 -6.11 9.17 -13.53
CA PRO A 4 -5.13 8.11 -13.69
C PRO A 4 -4.66 7.62 -12.32
N ALA A 5 -4.73 6.31 -12.12
CA ALA A 5 -4.22 5.65 -10.92
C ALA A 5 -3.03 4.76 -11.29
N ASN A 6 -1.87 5.06 -10.71
CA ASN A 6 -0.68 4.22 -10.84
C ASN A 6 -0.76 3.04 -9.83
N PRO A 7 -0.05 1.93 -10.07
CA PRO A 7 -0.05 0.78 -9.14
C PRO A 7 0.46 1.06 -7.72
N ASN A 8 1.00 2.24 -7.44
CA ASN A 8 1.40 2.63 -6.08
C ASN A 8 0.17 2.95 -5.22
N VAL A 9 0.18 2.52 -3.97
CA VAL A 9 -0.89 2.64 -2.96
C VAL A 9 -1.41 4.03 -2.79
N THR A 10 -0.50 4.97 -2.61
CA THR A 10 -0.82 6.37 -2.41
C THR A 10 -1.65 6.92 -3.58
N SER A 11 -1.46 6.40 -4.79
CA SER A 11 -2.27 6.78 -5.96
C SER A 11 -3.72 6.30 -5.86
N GLY A 12 -3.95 5.12 -5.28
CA GLY A 12 -5.32 4.61 -5.05
C GLY A 12 -6.07 5.45 -4.03
N TRP A 13 -5.41 5.84 -2.94
CA TRP A 13 -5.96 6.74 -1.92
C TRP A 13 -6.26 8.12 -2.49
N ASN A 14 -5.31 8.72 -3.22
CA ASN A 14 -5.51 10.00 -3.87
C ASN A 14 -6.68 9.99 -4.86
N ALA A 15 -6.89 8.87 -5.57
CA ALA A 15 -8.03 8.73 -6.47
C ALA A 15 -9.35 8.73 -5.69
N ILE A 16 -9.41 8.04 -4.55
CA ILE A 16 -10.59 8.03 -3.67
C ILE A 16 -10.84 9.42 -3.10
N ASP A 17 -9.82 10.09 -2.58
CA ASP A 17 -9.94 11.46 -2.07
C ASP A 17 -10.41 12.43 -3.14
N ALA A 18 -9.86 12.34 -4.36
CA ALA A 18 -10.32 13.13 -5.49
C ALA A 18 -11.80 12.89 -5.83
N ILE A 19 -12.26 11.63 -5.79
CA ILE A 19 -13.67 11.29 -5.99
C ILE A 19 -14.53 11.93 -4.91
N MET A 20 -14.14 11.84 -3.63
CA MET A 20 -14.91 12.45 -2.53
C MET A 20 -14.93 13.98 -2.64
N MET A 21 -13.82 14.62 -3.00
CA MET A 21 -13.78 16.07 -3.25
C MET A 21 -14.67 16.50 -4.43
N LEU A 22 -14.82 15.64 -5.42
CA LEU A 22 -15.63 15.91 -6.62
C LEU A 22 -17.12 15.57 -6.44
N THR A 23 -17.47 14.89 -5.38
CA THR A 23 -18.85 14.52 -5.01
C THR A 23 -19.29 15.23 -3.76
N GLU A 24 -18.85 14.85 -2.56
CA GLU A 24 -19.19 15.52 -1.30
C GLU A 24 -18.65 16.95 -1.25
N GLY A 25 -17.44 17.20 -1.73
CA GLY A 25 -16.86 18.55 -1.82
C GLY A 25 -17.54 19.46 -2.85
N ARG A 26 -18.56 18.96 -3.58
CA ARG A 26 -19.42 19.68 -4.49
C ARG A 26 -20.89 19.63 -4.06
N ASP A 27 -21.12 19.60 -2.75
CA ASP A 27 -22.43 19.60 -2.10
C ASP A 27 -23.27 18.31 -2.33
N GLY A 28 -22.72 17.28 -2.97
CA GLY A 28 -23.32 15.96 -2.97
C GLY A 28 -23.33 15.35 -1.56
N ARG A 29 -24.32 14.52 -1.23
CA ARG A 29 -24.47 14.00 0.13
C ARG A 29 -24.70 12.49 0.12
N PHE A 30 -24.14 11.83 1.14
CA PHE A 30 -24.48 10.45 1.45
C PHE A 30 -25.42 10.41 2.64
N GLU A 31 -26.53 9.71 2.49
CA GLU A 31 -27.55 9.50 3.51
C GLU A 31 -27.59 8.02 3.90
N SER A 32 -28.18 7.72 5.05
CA SER A 32 -28.33 6.33 5.50
C SER A 32 -29.18 5.54 4.51
N GLY A 33 -28.63 4.38 4.07
CA GLY A 33 -29.34 3.42 3.22
C GLY A 33 -29.29 2.02 3.84
N ASP A 34 -29.99 1.05 3.25
CA ASP A 34 -30.10 -0.31 3.81
C ASP A 34 -28.77 -1.07 3.83
N ALA A 35 -28.16 -1.27 2.66
CA ALA A 35 -26.90 -2.04 2.53
C ALA A 35 -25.71 -1.14 2.21
N LEU A 36 -25.92 -0.06 1.46
CA LEU A 36 -24.96 0.96 1.11
C LEU A 36 -25.62 2.33 1.34
N PRO A 37 -24.86 3.38 1.62
CA PRO A 37 -25.44 4.73 1.77
C PRO A 37 -26.11 5.15 0.46
N ASP A 38 -27.16 5.95 0.56
CA ASP A 38 -27.80 6.56 -0.60
C ASP A 38 -27.05 7.83 -0.99
N TYR A 39 -26.86 8.05 -2.30
CA TYR A 39 -26.18 9.23 -2.79
C TYR A 39 -27.19 10.22 -3.40
N VAL A 40 -27.20 11.45 -2.87
CA VAL A 40 -28.04 12.54 -3.34
C VAL A 40 -27.17 13.54 -4.11
N ARG A 41 -27.40 13.66 -5.41
CA ARG A 41 -26.70 14.61 -6.27
C ARG A 41 -27.09 16.05 -5.96
N SER A 42 -26.11 16.95 -5.95
CA SER A 42 -26.34 18.41 -5.86
C SER A 42 -26.55 19.04 -7.24
N GLY A 43 -26.02 18.42 -8.28
CA GLY A 43 -25.94 18.98 -9.63
C GLY A 43 -24.65 19.78 -9.92
N ASN A 44 -23.82 20.02 -8.88
CA ASN A 44 -22.52 20.72 -9.00
C ASN A 44 -21.36 19.76 -9.27
N GLU A 45 -21.56 18.48 -9.02
CA GLU A 45 -20.56 17.43 -9.29
C GLU A 45 -20.46 17.09 -10.77
N PRO A 46 -19.33 16.52 -11.22
CA PRO A 46 -19.19 16.00 -12.58
C PRO A 46 -20.30 14.98 -12.90
N LYS A 47 -20.79 14.99 -14.14
CA LYS A 47 -21.78 14.01 -14.58
C LYS A 47 -21.26 12.58 -14.45
N GLN A 48 -19.96 12.39 -14.71
CA GLN A 48 -19.28 11.11 -14.64
C GLN A 48 -17.81 11.32 -14.27
N ILE A 49 -17.27 10.42 -13.46
CA ILE A 49 -15.87 10.34 -13.08
C ILE A 49 -15.35 8.99 -13.55
N THR A 50 -14.34 8.98 -14.42
CA THR A 50 -13.69 7.75 -14.87
C THR A 50 -12.34 7.60 -14.18
N VAL A 51 -12.14 6.49 -13.49
CA VAL A 51 -10.88 6.13 -12.84
C VAL A 51 -10.11 5.18 -13.76
N HIS A 52 -8.95 5.61 -14.23
CA HIS A 52 -8.10 4.79 -15.08
C HIS A 52 -7.14 3.97 -14.23
N CYS A 53 -7.32 2.65 -14.24
CA CYS A 53 -6.49 1.69 -13.52
C CYS A 53 -6.02 0.58 -14.47
N ARG A 54 -4.73 0.56 -14.82
CA ARG A 54 -4.17 -0.41 -15.78
C ARG A 54 -4.40 -1.88 -15.42
N SER A 55 -4.45 -2.21 -14.15
CA SER A 55 -4.71 -3.58 -13.69
C SER A 55 -6.20 -3.89 -13.50
N GLY A 56 -7.03 -2.87 -13.38
CA GLY A 56 -8.44 -3.00 -13.00
C GLY A 56 -8.65 -3.49 -11.56
N ARG A 57 -7.58 -3.87 -10.85
CA ARG A 57 -7.70 -4.39 -9.48
C ARG A 57 -8.00 -3.28 -8.48
N PRO A 58 -9.07 -3.42 -7.67
CA PRO A 58 -9.45 -2.41 -6.70
C PRO A 58 -8.61 -2.50 -5.42
N MET A 59 -8.70 -1.47 -4.59
CA MET A 59 -8.30 -1.56 -3.18
C MET A 59 -9.42 -2.24 -2.38
N LEU A 60 -9.05 -3.11 -1.45
CA LEU A 60 -9.99 -3.85 -0.62
C LEU A 60 -10.27 -3.10 0.70
N ALA A 61 -11.46 -3.30 1.26
CA ALA A 61 -11.87 -2.62 2.47
C ALA A 61 -11.04 -3.02 3.69
N LYS A 62 -10.66 -2.05 4.52
CA LYS A 62 -10.09 -2.34 5.86
C LYS A 62 -11.16 -2.93 6.78
N PRO A 63 -10.79 -3.90 7.67
CA PRO A 63 -11.70 -4.42 8.66
C PRO A 63 -12.27 -3.33 9.57
N THR A 64 -13.53 -3.48 9.94
CA THR A 64 -14.19 -2.66 10.96
C THR A 64 -14.13 -3.37 12.32
N ALA A 65 -14.50 -2.65 13.37
CA ALA A 65 -14.63 -3.23 14.71
C ALA A 65 -15.71 -4.33 14.85
N LYS A 66 -16.51 -4.55 13.80
CA LYS A 66 -17.50 -5.65 13.76
C LYS A 66 -16.86 -7.01 13.49
N VAL A 67 -15.67 -7.03 12.92
CA VAL A 67 -14.90 -8.26 12.72
C VAL A 67 -14.00 -8.44 13.94
N GLU A 68 -14.22 -9.54 14.66
CA GLU A 68 -13.42 -9.83 15.84
C GLU A 68 -11.94 -10.01 15.45
N PRO A 69 -11.03 -9.21 16.03
CA PRO A 69 -9.63 -9.32 15.71
C PRO A 69 -9.03 -10.60 16.30
N ILE A 70 -8.21 -11.28 15.52
CA ILE A 70 -7.38 -12.37 16.04
C ILE A 70 -6.44 -11.82 17.11
N THR A 71 -6.34 -12.50 18.22
CA THR A 71 -5.53 -12.08 19.36
C THR A 71 -4.05 -11.93 18.99
N ASP A 72 -3.38 -11.00 19.63
CA ASP A 72 -1.97 -10.68 19.28
C ASP A 72 -1.02 -11.86 19.52
N VAL A 73 -1.32 -12.71 20.51
CA VAL A 73 -0.59 -13.94 20.83
C VAL A 73 -0.56 -14.93 19.65
N PHE A 74 -1.61 -14.97 18.86
CA PHE A 74 -1.67 -15.82 17.67
C PHE A 74 -0.53 -15.54 16.66
N TRP A 75 -0.11 -14.28 16.56
CA TRP A 75 0.89 -13.84 15.57
C TRP A 75 2.33 -14.08 16.04
N GLU A 76 2.54 -14.40 17.30
CA GLU A 76 3.90 -14.48 17.87
C GLU A 76 4.78 -15.56 17.24
N PRO A 77 4.31 -16.78 16.95
CA PRO A 77 5.12 -17.79 16.24
C PRO A 77 5.64 -17.31 14.87
N TYR A 78 4.84 -16.53 14.16
CA TYR A 78 5.21 -15.99 12.84
C TYR A 78 6.17 -14.80 12.97
N ARG A 79 6.03 -13.99 14.02
CA ARG A 79 7.00 -12.96 14.35
C ARG A 79 8.36 -13.57 14.72
N GLU A 80 8.36 -14.64 15.50
CA GLU A 80 9.58 -15.37 15.85
C GLU A 80 10.24 -15.98 14.62
N ALA A 81 9.47 -16.58 13.71
CA ALA A 81 9.98 -17.11 12.45
C ALA A 81 10.64 -16.02 11.58
N LEU A 82 10.05 -14.83 11.50
CA LEU A 82 10.65 -13.69 10.79
C LEU A 82 11.90 -13.17 11.50
N ARG A 83 11.88 -12.99 12.83
CA ARG A 83 13.08 -12.58 13.61
C ARG A 83 14.24 -13.56 13.44
N ALA A 84 13.95 -14.87 13.32
CA ALA A 84 14.98 -15.86 13.06
C ALA A 84 15.69 -15.68 11.69
N CYS A 85 15.16 -14.86 10.79
CA CYS A 85 15.78 -14.50 9.52
C CYS A 85 16.80 -13.34 9.65
N GLU A 86 16.75 -12.53 10.72
CA GLU A 86 17.60 -11.34 10.91
C GLU A 86 19.10 -11.59 10.75
N PRO A 87 19.69 -12.69 11.26
CA PRO A 87 21.11 -12.99 11.06
C PRO A 87 21.52 -13.12 9.59
N ASN A 88 20.56 -13.34 8.68
CA ASN A 88 20.79 -13.47 7.24
C ASN A 88 20.51 -12.16 6.48
N HIS A 89 20.41 -11.01 7.17
CA HIS A 89 20.21 -9.71 6.55
C HIS A 89 21.24 -9.45 5.44
N GLY A 90 20.79 -9.02 4.27
CA GLY A 90 21.58 -8.91 3.05
C GLY A 90 21.59 -10.17 2.17
N MET A 91 21.11 -11.31 2.66
CA MET A 91 21.05 -12.59 1.93
C MET A 91 19.65 -13.20 1.87
N LEU A 92 18.63 -12.49 2.35
CA LEU A 92 17.27 -13.02 2.43
C LEU A 92 16.66 -13.22 1.04
N LYS A 93 16.03 -14.37 0.84
CA LYS A 93 15.25 -14.71 -0.35
C LYS A 93 13.76 -14.45 -0.05
N PHE A 94 13.21 -13.40 -0.59
CA PHE A 94 11.90 -12.89 -0.22
C PHE A 94 10.80 -13.97 -0.16
N HIS A 95 10.62 -14.75 -1.24
CA HIS A 95 9.57 -15.77 -1.26
C HIS A 95 9.80 -16.91 -0.28
N LYS A 96 11.07 -17.29 -0.07
CA LYS A 96 11.42 -18.43 0.79
C LYS A 96 11.42 -18.07 2.27
N ASP A 97 11.96 -16.89 2.61
CA ASP A 97 12.28 -16.57 4.00
C ASP A 97 11.22 -15.67 4.63
N ILE A 98 10.46 -14.89 3.81
CA ILE A 98 9.46 -13.93 4.30
C ILE A 98 8.05 -14.29 3.83
N TRP A 99 7.84 -14.40 2.51
CA TRP A 99 6.51 -14.58 1.94
C TRP A 99 5.83 -15.89 2.36
N CYS A 100 6.59 -16.98 2.47
CA CYS A 100 6.04 -18.26 2.96
C CYS A 100 5.47 -18.11 4.38
N VAL A 101 6.15 -17.42 5.29
CA VAL A 101 5.68 -17.18 6.67
C VAL A 101 4.37 -16.39 6.68
N ILE A 102 4.22 -15.41 5.80
CA ILE A 102 2.99 -14.62 5.67
C ILE A 102 1.84 -15.48 5.17
N CYS A 103 2.07 -16.33 4.17
CA CYS A 103 1.05 -17.24 3.64
C CYS A 103 0.64 -18.30 4.67
N GLU A 104 1.59 -18.83 5.46
CA GLU A 104 1.31 -19.75 6.56
C GLU A 104 0.46 -19.07 7.66
N ALA A 105 0.80 -17.85 8.05
CA ALA A 105 0.05 -17.07 9.02
C ALA A 105 -1.39 -16.80 8.55
N ALA A 106 -1.58 -16.45 7.29
CA ALA A 106 -2.89 -16.23 6.69
C ALA A 106 -3.72 -17.53 6.66
N ALA A 107 -3.14 -18.64 6.24
CA ALA A 107 -3.81 -19.94 6.23
C ALA A 107 -4.23 -20.38 7.63
N ALA A 108 -3.35 -20.24 8.62
CA ALA A 108 -3.65 -20.58 10.00
C ALA A 108 -4.76 -19.70 10.59
N SER A 109 -4.82 -18.41 10.22
CA SER A 109 -5.89 -17.51 10.66
C SER A 109 -7.27 -17.93 10.11
N LEU A 110 -7.31 -18.41 8.86
CA LEU A 110 -8.52 -18.98 8.26
C LEU A 110 -8.95 -20.28 8.95
N SER A 111 -7.99 -21.14 9.28
CA SER A 111 -8.26 -22.38 10.00
C SER A 111 -8.87 -22.14 11.38
N GLN A 112 -8.46 -21.10 12.10
CA GLN A 112 -9.12 -20.68 13.35
C GLN A 112 -10.59 -20.29 13.14
N SER A 113 -10.92 -19.77 11.97
CA SER A 113 -12.30 -19.39 11.61
C SER A 113 -13.12 -20.55 11.03
N GLY A 114 -12.57 -21.77 11.07
CA GLY A 114 -13.24 -22.98 10.60
C GLY A 114 -13.14 -23.23 9.09
N THR A 115 -12.27 -22.50 8.38
CA THR A 115 -12.03 -22.70 6.96
C THR A 115 -10.73 -23.49 6.75
N ASP A 116 -10.84 -24.71 6.22
CA ASP A 116 -9.67 -25.53 5.90
C ASP A 116 -8.95 -24.95 4.68
N THR A 117 -7.80 -24.31 4.92
CA THR A 117 -7.03 -23.60 3.89
C THR A 117 -5.55 -23.82 4.16
N THR A 118 -4.79 -24.11 3.11
CA THR A 118 -3.34 -24.27 3.18
C THR A 118 -2.60 -22.99 2.75
N SER A 119 -1.32 -22.84 3.12
CA SER A 119 -0.47 -21.76 2.62
C SER A 119 -0.36 -21.77 1.09
N ARG A 120 -0.44 -22.95 0.47
CA ARG A 120 -0.46 -23.11 -0.97
C ARG A 120 -1.71 -22.50 -1.61
N ASP A 121 -2.89 -22.70 -0.99
CA ASP A 121 -4.15 -22.11 -1.48
C ASP A 121 -4.07 -20.57 -1.43
N VAL A 122 -3.46 -20.02 -0.36
CA VAL A 122 -3.21 -18.58 -0.23
C VAL A 122 -2.29 -18.06 -1.34
N GLU A 123 -1.18 -18.76 -1.60
CA GLU A 123 -0.26 -18.42 -2.69
C GLU A 123 -0.92 -18.51 -4.07
N GLU A 124 -1.72 -19.55 -4.32
CA GLU A 124 -2.43 -19.74 -5.59
C GLU A 124 -3.46 -18.64 -5.80
N TRP A 125 -4.21 -18.28 -4.75
CA TRP A 125 -5.12 -17.13 -4.80
C TRP A 125 -4.38 -15.84 -5.13
N PHE A 126 -3.28 -15.54 -4.43
CA PHE A 126 -2.49 -14.31 -4.66
C PHE A 126 -1.91 -14.27 -6.08
N ARG A 127 -1.44 -15.41 -6.59
CA ARG A 127 -0.93 -15.55 -7.97
C ARG A 127 -2.05 -15.27 -8.98
N GLY A 128 -3.26 -15.75 -8.73
CA GLY A 128 -4.42 -15.44 -9.54
C GLY A 128 -4.75 -13.95 -9.50
N TRP A 129 -4.83 -13.37 -8.29
CA TRP A 129 -5.07 -11.94 -8.09
C TRP A 129 -4.05 -11.07 -8.84
N SER A 130 -2.77 -11.33 -8.71
CA SER A 130 -1.69 -10.50 -9.27
C SER A 130 -1.53 -10.62 -10.79
N ARG A 131 -1.99 -11.70 -11.40
CA ARG A 131 -1.79 -12.02 -12.82
C ARG A 131 -2.83 -11.43 -13.73
N TYR A 132 -4.08 -11.46 -13.34
CA TYR A 132 -5.19 -11.17 -14.22
C TYR A 132 -5.65 -9.71 -14.08
N LYS A 133 -5.86 -9.07 -15.24
CA LYS A 133 -6.62 -7.82 -15.28
C LYS A 133 -8.06 -8.12 -14.86
N MET A 134 -8.66 -7.17 -14.14
CA MET A 134 -10.08 -7.20 -13.81
C MET A 134 -10.83 -6.20 -14.69
N ASP A 135 -11.96 -6.60 -15.20
CA ASP A 135 -12.95 -5.69 -15.74
C ASP A 135 -13.69 -4.96 -14.59
N GLU A 136 -14.45 -3.94 -14.93
CA GLU A 136 -15.20 -3.16 -13.93
C GLU A 136 -16.16 -4.03 -13.11
N ALA A 137 -16.81 -5.00 -13.72
CA ALA A 137 -17.76 -5.87 -13.03
C ALA A 137 -17.03 -6.78 -12.01
N ALA A 138 -15.88 -7.34 -12.37
CA ALA A 138 -15.05 -8.14 -11.48
C ALA A 138 -14.48 -7.30 -10.33
N ALA A 139 -13.99 -6.09 -10.64
CA ALA A 139 -13.50 -5.16 -9.63
C ALA A 139 -14.58 -4.78 -8.62
N ARG A 140 -15.78 -4.44 -9.09
CA ARG A 140 -16.91 -4.12 -8.23
C ARG A 140 -17.33 -5.31 -7.36
N ARG A 141 -17.33 -6.53 -7.90
CA ARG A 141 -17.62 -7.75 -7.10
C ARG A 141 -16.56 -7.95 -6.01
N ALA A 142 -15.28 -7.80 -6.33
CA ALA A 142 -14.19 -7.93 -5.36
C ALA A 142 -14.30 -6.88 -4.25
N MET A 143 -14.62 -5.64 -4.60
CA MET A 143 -14.85 -4.57 -3.62
C MET A 143 -16.03 -4.86 -2.71
N LEU A 144 -17.17 -5.30 -3.28
CA LEU A 144 -18.38 -5.63 -2.51
C LEU A 144 -18.10 -6.80 -1.56
N GLN A 145 -17.45 -7.85 -2.05
CA GLN A 145 -17.07 -9.00 -1.21
C GLN A 145 -16.16 -8.56 -0.07
N SER A 146 -15.14 -7.74 -0.35
CA SER A 146 -14.24 -7.24 0.71
C SER A 146 -14.97 -6.36 1.72
N TYR A 147 -15.94 -5.56 1.29
CA TYR A 147 -16.80 -4.77 2.15
C TYR A 147 -17.66 -5.64 3.07
N ASP A 148 -18.31 -6.67 2.51
CA ASP A 148 -19.14 -7.62 3.27
C ASP A 148 -18.31 -8.34 4.35
N VAL A 149 -17.09 -8.78 4.01
CA VAL A 149 -16.16 -9.38 4.97
C VAL A 149 -15.72 -8.37 6.02
N ALA A 150 -15.28 -7.18 5.60
CA ALA A 150 -14.80 -6.15 6.50
C ALA A 150 -15.87 -5.62 7.49
N THR A 151 -17.15 -5.77 7.14
CA THR A 151 -18.28 -5.38 7.98
C THR A 151 -18.90 -6.54 8.75
N GLY A 152 -18.34 -7.75 8.62
CA GLY A 152 -18.83 -8.97 9.32
C GLY A 152 -20.11 -9.55 8.74
N VAL A 153 -20.52 -9.13 7.54
CA VAL A 153 -21.69 -9.71 6.82
C VAL A 153 -21.34 -11.09 6.25
N ARG A 154 -20.06 -11.29 5.89
CA ARG A 154 -19.53 -12.58 5.44
C ARG A 154 -18.40 -13.05 6.35
N PRO A 155 -18.14 -14.36 6.43
CA PRO A 155 -16.96 -14.89 7.10
C PRO A 155 -15.69 -14.37 6.42
N ILE A 156 -14.58 -14.37 7.16
CA ILE A 156 -13.27 -14.01 6.62
C ILE A 156 -12.87 -14.93 5.47
N ASP A 157 -12.19 -14.38 4.49
CA ASP A 157 -11.71 -15.06 3.29
C ASP A 157 -10.19 -14.89 3.10
N ILE A 158 -9.63 -15.52 2.06
CA ILE A 158 -8.17 -15.48 1.81
C ILE A 158 -7.64 -14.04 1.70
N PRO A 159 -8.22 -13.12 0.89
CA PRO A 159 -7.73 -11.75 0.81
C PRO A 159 -7.74 -11.02 2.16
N PHE A 160 -8.77 -11.22 2.97
CA PHE A 160 -8.86 -10.64 4.30
C PHE A 160 -7.74 -11.16 5.22
N ALA A 161 -7.60 -12.49 5.31
CA ALA A 161 -6.61 -13.15 6.14
C ALA A 161 -5.17 -12.79 5.74
N LEU A 162 -4.91 -12.77 4.43
CA LEU A 162 -3.62 -12.37 3.88
C LEU A 162 -3.30 -10.89 4.17
N GLY A 163 -4.30 -10.02 4.02
CA GLY A 163 -4.19 -8.60 4.37
C GLY A 163 -3.94 -8.38 5.85
N ASP A 164 -4.56 -9.16 6.74
CA ASP A 164 -4.34 -9.06 8.19
C ASP A 164 -2.96 -9.59 8.58
N ALA A 165 -2.54 -10.73 8.05
CA ALA A 165 -1.19 -11.27 8.26
C ALA A 165 -0.11 -10.25 7.82
N TRP A 166 -0.27 -9.66 6.64
CA TRP A 166 0.65 -8.62 6.16
C TRP A 166 0.72 -7.43 7.12
N ARG A 167 -0.41 -6.87 7.54
CA ARG A 167 -0.43 -5.73 8.49
C ARG A 167 0.22 -6.04 9.82
N ARG A 168 -0.06 -7.23 10.38
CA ARG A 168 0.46 -7.66 11.70
C ARG A 168 1.95 -7.94 11.69
N LEU A 169 2.48 -8.38 10.55
CA LEU A 169 3.90 -8.72 10.39
C LEU A 169 4.69 -7.60 9.69
N TYR A 170 4.01 -6.55 9.20
CA TYR A 170 4.62 -5.48 8.41
C TYR A 170 5.82 -4.79 9.08
N PRO A 171 5.82 -4.48 10.39
CA PRO A 171 6.99 -3.89 11.03
C PRO A 171 8.26 -4.74 10.86
N LEU A 172 8.15 -6.06 11.02
CA LEU A 172 9.28 -6.98 10.83
C LEU A 172 9.69 -7.12 9.36
N ILE A 173 8.70 -7.10 8.44
CA ILE A 173 9.00 -7.09 7.00
C ILE A 173 9.82 -5.85 6.66
N VAL A 174 9.46 -4.69 7.19
CA VAL A 174 10.19 -3.43 7.00
C VAL A 174 11.61 -3.51 7.52
N GLU A 175 11.81 -4.05 8.72
CA GLU A 175 13.14 -4.26 9.32
C GLU A 175 14.01 -5.18 8.47
N LEU A 176 13.45 -6.32 8.04
CA LEU A 176 14.19 -7.34 7.28
C LEU A 176 14.53 -6.92 5.85
N VAL A 177 13.70 -6.09 5.22
CA VAL A 177 13.88 -5.71 3.80
C VAL A 177 14.65 -4.41 3.64
N SER A 178 14.52 -3.47 4.58
CA SER A 178 15.19 -2.17 4.51
C SER A 178 16.72 -2.30 4.57
N PHE A 179 17.41 -1.27 4.13
CA PHE A 179 18.88 -1.17 4.19
C PHE A 179 19.62 -2.28 3.45
N GLY A 180 19.01 -2.82 2.38
CA GLY A 180 19.61 -3.88 1.58
C GLY A 180 19.50 -5.27 2.21
N GLY A 181 18.48 -5.55 3.01
CA GLY A 181 18.29 -6.84 3.70
C GLY A 181 18.04 -8.04 2.78
N LEU A 182 17.59 -7.80 1.56
CA LEU A 182 17.37 -8.85 0.56
C LEU A 182 18.63 -9.17 -0.24
N ALA A 183 18.79 -10.44 -0.60
CA ALA A 183 19.83 -10.88 -1.53
C ALA A 183 19.70 -10.22 -2.90
N ALA A 184 20.81 -10.12 -3.63
CA ALA A 184 20.83 -9.53 -4.97
C ALA A 184 19.74 -10.14 -5.87
N GLY A 185 18.99 -9.26 -6.55
CA GLY A 185 17.89 -9.65 -7.45
C GLY A 185 16.56 -9.98 -6.78
N GLN A 186 16.47 -10.04 -5.44
CA GLN A 186 15.22 -10.36 -4.72
C GLN A 186 14.29 -9.15 -4.54
N TYR A 187 14.82 -7.94 -4.62
CA TYR A 187 14.01 -6.71 -4.41
C TYR A 187 12.83 -6.61 -5.38
N LYS A 188 13.02 -6.97 -6.66
CA LYS A 188 11.93 -6.95 -7.64
C LYS A 188 10.78 -7.89 -7.27
N ALA A 189 11.10 -9.07 -6.73
CA ALA A 189 10.09 -10.02 -6.26
C ALA A 189 9.31 -9.46 -5.07
N PHE A 190 10.01 -8.86 -4.10
CA PHE A 190 9.39 -8.14 -2.98
C PHE A 190 8.48 -7.01 -3.48
N GLN A 191 8.99 -6.14 -4.35
CA GLN A 191 8.25 -4.99 -4.87
C GLN A 191 6.94 -5.40 -5.57
N GLN A 192 6.97 -6.47 -6.35
CA GLN A 192 5.77 -6.98 -7.03
C GLN A 192 4.69 -7.44 -6.04
N VAL A 193 5.10 -8.12 -4.98
CA VAL A 193 4.18 -8.55 -3.92
C VAL A 193 3.70 -7.35 -3.10
N ALA A 194 4.61 -6.50 -2.65
CA ALA A 194 4.30 -5.33 -1.84
C ALA A 194 3.27 -4.42 -2.51
N MET A 195 3.43 -4.12 -3.81
CA MET A 195 2.46 -3.31 -4.57
C MET A 195 1.03 -3.88 -4.57
N GLU A 196 0.88 -5.19 -4.59
CA GLU A 196 -0.45 -5.81 -4.52
C GLU A 196 -0.94 -5.91 -3.07
N MET A 197 -0.04 -6.18 -2.13
CA MET A 197 -0.39 -6.21 -0.70
C MET A 197 -0.87 -4.86 -0.18
N GLU A 198 -0.38 -3.78 -0.76
CA GLU A 198 -0.91 -2.46 -0.47
C GLU A 198 -2.41 -2.31 -0.83
N ARG A 199 -2.85 -2.89 -1.94
CA ARG A 199 -4.28 -2.91 -2.31
C ARG A 199 -5.10 -3.79 -1.38
N ILE A 200 -4.52 -4.92 -0.95
CA ILE A 200 -5.18 -5.95 -0.17
C ILE A 200 -5.19 -5.56 1.33
N ALA A 201 -4.05 -5.11 1.86
CA ALA A 201 -3.86 -4.89 3.29
C ALA A 201 -4.15 -3.45 3.73
N PHE A 202 -3.82 -2.46 2.90
CA PHE A 202 -3.88 -1.04 3.26
C PHE A 202 -4.94 -0.27 2.47
N GLY A 203 -6.00 -0.93 2.05
CA GLY A 203 -7.12 -0.29 1.38
C GLY A 203 -7.90 0.71 2.27
N PRO A 204 -8.93 1.34 1.72
CA PRO A 204 -9.68 2.39 2.40
C PRO A 204 -10.57 1.85 3.53
N PRO A 205 -11.01 2.70 4.46
CA PRO A 205 -12.06 2.37 5.41
C PRO A 205 -13.30 1.82 4.70
N ALA A 206 -14.00 0.88 5.35
CA ALA A 206 -15.20 0.29 4.80
C ALA A 206 -16.27 1.33 4.42
N GLU A 207 -16.36 2.44 5.16
CA GLU A 207 -17.25 3.55 4.83
C GLU A 207 -16.93 4.17 3.46
N SER A 208 -15.66 4.42 3.17
CA SER A 208 -15.24 4.96 1.87
C SER A 208 -15.50 3.98 0.73
N VAL A 209 -15.33 2.66 0.99
CA VAL A 209 -15.68 1.62 0.02
C VAL A 209 -17.18 1.58 -0.24
N ALA A 210 -18.01 1.72 0.80
CA ALA A 210 -19.46 1.77 0.66
C ALA A 210 -19.91 2.94 -0.22
N LYS A 211 -19.37 4.13 0.02
CA LYS A 211 -19.61 5.33 -0.80
C LYS A 211 -19.19 5.11 -2.25
N LEU A 212 -18.01 4.57 -2.48
CA LEU A 212 -17.50 4.29 -3.83
C LEU A 212 -18.36 3.26 -4.56
N LEU A 213 -18.75 2.17 -3.90
CA LEU A 213 -19.67 1.15 -4.44
C LEU A 213 -21.02 1.78 -4.83
N ARG A 214 -21.54 2.69 -4.02
CA ARG A 214 -22.76 3.42 -4.33
C ARG A 214 -22.59 4.28 -5.58
N LEU A 215 -21.54 5.09 -5.65
CA LEU A 215 -21.26 5.94 -6.81
C LEU A 215 -21.08 5.11 -8.11
N MET A 216 -20.44 3.93 -8.00
CA MET A 216 -20.31 3.00 -9.13
C MET A 216 -21.66 2.41 -9.53
N ARG A 217 -22.52 2.05 -8.57
CA ARG A 217 -23.87 1.56 -8.83
C ARG A 217 -24.74 2.59 -9.54
N ASP A 218 -24.60 3.85 -9.17
CA ASP A 218 -25.38 4.96 -9.73
C ASP A 218 -24.75 5.53 -11.03
N GLY A 219 -23.66 4.94 -11.53
CA GLY A 219 -23.00 5.36 -12.77
C GLY A 219 -22.27 6.70 -12.66
N VAL A 220 -22.05 7.21 -11.44
CA VAL A 220 -21.26 8.43 -11.21
C VAL A 220 -19.78 8.15 -11.37
N VAL A 221 -19.31 7.00 -10.90
CA VAL A 221 -17.93 6.54 -11.01
C VAL A 221 -17.88 5.29 -11.87
N GLN A 222 -16.92 5.25 -12.79
CA GLN A 222 -16.62 4.09 -13.63
C GLN A 222 -15.12 3.77 -13.57
N LEU A 223 -14.78 2.48 -13.63
CA LEU A 223 -13.40 2.03 -13.78
C LEU A 223 -13.10 1.77 -15.25
N SER A 224 -11.90 2.17 -15.70
CA SER A 224 -11.44 1.94 -17.06
C SER A 224 -9.99 1.41 -17.03
N ASP A 225 -9.69 0.47 -17.91
CA ASP A 225 -8.33 -0.02 -18.16
C ASP A 225 -7.62 0.76 -19.27
N GLN A 226 -8.32 1.67 -19.93
CA GLN A 226 -7.74 2.55 -20.93
C GLN A 226 -6.82 3.58 -20.29
N THR A 227 -5.78 3.98 -21.00
CA THR A 227 -4.78 4.93 -20.51
C THR A 227 -5.06 6.37 -20.92
N ASP A 228 -5.83 6.56 -21.98
CA ASP A 228 -6.06 7.88 -22.56
C ASP A 228 -7.40 8.46 -22.10
N ALA A 229 -7.36 9.71 -21.71
CA ALA A 229 -8.56 10.46 -21.39
C ALA A 229 -9.28 10.86 -22.68
N PRO A 230 -10.63 10.80 -22.74
CA PRO A 230 -11.40 11.32 -23.88
C PRO A 230 -11.08 12.81 -24.12
N GLU A 231 -11.18 13.22 -25.37
CA GLU A 231 -11.02 14.63 -25.75
C GLU A 231 -12.01 15.53 -24.98
N GLY A 232 -11.52 16.63 -24.47
CA GLY A 232 -12.31 17.56 -23.64
C GLY A 232 -12.52 17.14 -22.18
N ALA A 233 -11.99 15.99 -21.76
CA ALA A 233 -12.05 15.60 -20.36
C ALA A 233 -11.09 16.42 -19.47
N VAL A 234 -11.54 16.79 -18.28
CA VAL A 234 -10.64 17.32 -17.26
C VAL A 234 -9.91 16.16 -16.61
N VAL A 235 -8.58 16.21 -16.58
CA VAL A 235 -7.74 15.16 -15.98
C VAL A 235 -7.25 15.59 -14.61
N VAL A 236 -7.52 14.76 -13.59
CA VAL A 236 -6.94 14.89 -12.25
C VAL A 236 -5.88 13.82 -12.08
N ASN A 237 -4.62 14.22 -12.00
CA ASN A 237 -3.52 13.30 -11.81
C ASN A 237 -3.40 12.85 -10.34
N ALA A 238 -3.81 11.62 -10.06
CA ALA A 238 -3.68 10.99 -8.74
C ALA A 238 -2.38 10.17 -8.61
N VAL A 239 -1.55 10.13 -9.65
CA VAL A 239 -0.28 9.39 -9.66
C VAL A 239 0.79 10.19 -8.92
N ILE A 240 1.42 9.56 -7.95
CA ILE A 240 2.60 10.12 -7.30
C ILE A 240 3.83 9.69 -8.10
N ALA A 241 4.59 10.66 -8.59
CA ALA A 241 5.83 10.41 -9.29
C ALA A 241 6.86 9.70 -8.38
N SER A 242 7.71 8.85 -8.98
CA SER A 242 8.88 8.32 -8.28
C SER A 242 9.77 9.48 -7.80
N PRO A 243 10.39 9.38 -6.62
CA PRO A 243 11.31 10.42 -6.12
C PRO A 243 12.43 10.77 -7.11
N SER A 244 12.95 9.77 -7.82
CA SER A 244 14.00 9.95 -8.84
C SER A 244 13.52 10.62 -10.13
N GLN A 245 12.21 10.66 -10.37
CA GLN A 245 11.59 11.29 -11.54
C GLN A 245 10.98 12.67 -11.22
N ALA A 246 11.07 13.09 -9.95
CA ALA A 246 10.60 14.41 -9.56
C ALA A 246 11.59 15.45 -10.06
N ASP A 247 11.11 16.29 -10.97
CA ASP A 247 11.73 17.52 -11.49
C ASP A 247 13.27 17.50 -11.63
N GLU A 248 13.78 17.43 -12.87
CA GLU A 248 15.23 17.43 -13.17
C GLU A 248 15.97 18.65 -12.57
N THR A 249 15.26 19.71 -12.25
CA THR A 249 15.79 20.95 -11.66
C THR A 249 15.59 21.04 -10.15
N GLY A 250 14.88 20.08 -9.56
CA GLY A 250 14.54 20.06 -8.14
C GLY A 250 15.74 19.89 -7.19
N PRO A 251 15.59 20.23 -5.92
CA PRO A 251 16.68 20.13 -4.92
C PRO A 251 17.29 18.72 -4.85
N LEU A 252 16.48 17.68 -4.97
CA LEU A 252 16.94 16.30 -4.92
C LEU A 252 17.85 15.97 -6.11
N SER A 253 17.44 16.34 -7.32
CA SER A 253 18.23 16.14 -8.53
C SER A 253 19.56 16.88 -8.47
N GLN A 254 19.58 18.08 -7.87
CA GLN A 254 20.81 18.84 -7.65
C GLN A 254 21.77 18.16 -6.65
N LEU A 255 21.25 17.51 -5.61
CA LEU A 255 22.07 16.73 -4.68
C LEU A 255 22.69 15.51 -5.37
N ILE A 256 21.91 14.81 -6.21
CA ILE A 256 22.39 13.67 -7.00
C ILE A 256 23.48 14.11 -7.99
N LEU A 257 23.24 15.16 -8.76
CA LEU A 257 24.19 15.66 -9.76
C LEU A 257 25.52 16.12 -9.16
N ARG A 258 25.51 16.66 -7.94
CA ARG A 258 26.71 17.07 -7.22
C ARG A 258 27.45 15.93 -6.53
N GLY A 259 26.86 14.72 -6.50
CA GLY A 259 27.41 13.61 -5.73
C GLY A 259 27.28 13.78 -4.22
N ASP A 260 26.41 14.68 -3.76
CA ASP A 260 26.13 14.88 -2.33
C ASP A 260 25.38 13.68 -1.73
N VAL A 261 24.72 12.89 -2.55
CA VAL A 261 23.99 11.66 -2.18
C VAL A 261 24.28 10.53 -3.16
N GLU A 262 24.31 9.29 -2.67
CA GLU A 262 24.41 8.08 -3.50
C GLU A 262 23.02 7.46 -3.67
N VAL A 263 22.70 7.12 -4.92
CA VAL A 263 21.44 6.50 -5.30
C VAL A 263 21.64 5.00 -5.49
N ASP A 264 20.78 4.19 -4.90
CA ASP A 264 20.76 2.75 -5.14
C ASP A 264 20.34 2.47 -6.59
N PRO A 265 21.13 1.72 -7.37
CA PRO A 265 20.86 1.52 -8.79
C PRO A 265 19.60 0.67 -9.06
N LEU A 266 19.14 -0.14 -8.10
CA LEU A 266 17.98 -1.01 -8.27
C LEU A 266 16.68 -0.28 -7.90
N THR A 267 16.71 0.44 -6.78
CA THR A 267 15.52 1.09 -6.24
C THR A 267 15.39 2.55 -6.66
N GLN A 268 16.48 3.15 -7.13
CA GLN A 268 16.60 4.59 -7.41
C GLN A 268 16.38 5.47 -6.16
N ALA A 269 16.51 4.88 -4.98
CA ALA A 269 16.38 5.55 -3.70
C ALA A 269 17.72 6.08 -3.20
N ILE A 270 17.71 7.15 -2.42
CA ILE A 270 18.92 7.60 -1.73
C ILE A 270 19.28 6.58 -0.65
N ARG A 271 20.54 6.15 -0.65
CA ARG A 271 21.08 5.24 0.35
C ARG A 271 21.42 5.98 1.64
N VAL A 272 20.84 5.51 2.73
CA VAL A 272 21.04 6.08 4.08
C VAL A 272 21.30 4.97 5.10
N SER A 273 21.89 5.34 6.24
CA SER A 273 22.02 4.48 7.41
C SER A 273 20.68 4.39 8.18
N ASP A 274 20.65 3.58 9.22
CA ASP A 274 19.55 3.48 10.19
C ASP A 274 19.24 4.77 10.95
N SER A 275 20.20 5.70 10.98
CA SER A 275 20.06 7.06 11.51
C SER A 275 19.80 8.12 10.41
N GLY A 276 19.51 7.70 9.17
CA GLY A 276 19.18 8.59 8.07
C GLY A 276 20.37 9.33 7.43
N ASN A 277 21.59 9.14 7.92
CA ASN A 277 22.78 9.75 7.31
C ASN A 277 23.06 9.14 5.93
N VAL A 278 23.36 9.98 4.93
CA VAL A 278 23.68 9.52 3.57
C VAL A 278 24.89 8.60 3.57
N LEU A 279 24.80 7.51 2.82
CA LEU A 279 25.91 6.61 2.57
C LEU A 279 26.57 6.99 1.23
N GLY A 280 27.93 7.07 1.22
CA GLY A 280 28.70 7.37 0.00
C GLY A 280 28.58 8.81 -0.53
N GLY A 281 28.04 9.74 0.25
CA GLY A 281 27.83 11.13 -0.15
C GLY A 281 28.43 12.14 0.81
N ARG A 282 27.79 13.30 0.91
CA ARG A 282 28.23 14.43 1.74
C ARG A 282 28.07 14.12 3.23
N LYS A 283 29.18 14.21 3.99
CA LYS A 283 29.15 14.03 5.45
C LYS A 283 28.25 15.10 6.12
N GLY A 284 27.51 14.69 7.16
CA GLY A 284 26.61 15.55 7.91
C GLY A 284 25.28 15.85 7.20
N LEU A 285 25.00 15.20 6.06
CA LEU A 285 23.71 15.25 5.39
C LEU A 285 22.87 14.05 5.79
N ALA A 286 21.65 14.29 6.23
CA ALA A 286 20.67 13.26 6.50
C ALA A 286 19.44 13.42 5.57
N VAL A 287 18.88 12.29 5.10
CA VAL A 287 17.72 12.26 4.22
C VAL A 287 16.70 11.27 4.76
N PHE A 288 15.46 11.71 4.82
CA PHE A 288 14.34 10.93 5.34
C PHE A 288 13.16 10.93 4.39
N GLY A 289 12.23 9.98 4.62
CA GLY A 289 10.97 9.92 3.91
C GLY A 289 11.12 9.42 2.47
N ARG A 290 10.27 9.92 1.60
CA ARG A 290 10.06 9.34 0.27
C ARG A 290 11.31 9.28 -0.63
N ALA A 291 12.27 10.18 -0.43
CA ALA A 291 13.52 10.15 -1.19
C ALA A 291 14.36 8.87 -0.95
N THR A 292 14.10 8.15 0.14
CA THR A 292 14.76 6.90 0.49
C THR A 292 13.87 5.68 0.23
N GLU A 293 12.69 5.87 -0.38
CA GLU A 293 11.73 4.79 -0.66
C GLU A 293 12.33 3.73 -1.58
N GLY A 294 12.34 2.48 -1.11
CA GLY A 294 12.95 1.35 -1.79
C GLY A 294 14.27 0.91 -1.16
N TRP A 295 15.06 1.82 -0.62
CA TRP A 295 16.16 1.52 0.29
C TRP A 295 15.67 1.37 1.74
N VAL A 296 14.73 2.23 2.14
CA VAL A 296 13.96 2.12 3.39
C VAL A 296 12.51 1.89 3.01
N VAL A 297 11.97 0.75 3.41
CA VAL A 297 10.59 0.35 3.09
C VAL A 297 9.61 1.02 4.06
N GLY A 298 8.43 1.43 3.58
CA GLY A 298 7.39 2.05 4.39
C GLY A 298 7.66 3.50 4.82
N ASN A 299 8.58 4.18 4.18
CA ASN A 299 8.89 5.59 4.45
C ASN A 299 7.84 6.58 3.93
N ASP A 300 6.90 6.13 3.12
CA ASP A 300 5.76 6.90 2.62
C ASP A 300 4.58 6.92 3.61
N THR A 301 4.67 6.16 4.70
CA THR A 301 3.65 6.13 5.75
C THR A 301 3.74 7.34 6.67
N LEU A 302 2.60 7.80 7.15
CA LEU A 302 2.49 8.80 8.21
C LEU A 302 2.77 8.21 9.61
N SER A 303 2.95 6.91 9.72
CA SER A 303 3.24 6.24 10.98
C SER A 303 4.67 6.52 11.43
N ARG A 304 4.82 7.30 12.49
CA ARG A 304 6.11 7.60 13.10
C ARG A 304 6.71 6.44 13.91
N THR A 305 5.93 5.38 14.11
CA THR A 305 6.35 4.20 14.91
C THR A 305 7.01 3.12 14.05
N LEU A 306 6.98 3.25 12.74
CA LEU A 306 7.53 2.26 11.83
C LEU A 306 9.06 2.37 11.72
N HIS A 307 9.60 3.57 11.87
CA HIS A 307 11.05 3.84 11.79
C HIS A 307 11.50 4.74 12.92
N SER A 308 12.65 4.41 13.52
CA SER A 308 13.32 5.22 14.56
C SER A 308 14.39 6.18 13.97
N GLN A 309 14.53 6.28 12.65
CA GLN A 309 15.61 7.03 11.99
C GLN A 309 15.72 8.49 12.45
N ILE A 310 14.60 9.20 12.53
CA ILE A 310 14.61 10.63 12.93
C ILE A 310 15.04 10.76 14.39
N GLN A 311 14.56 9.88 15.26
CA GLN A 311 14.95 9.85 16.68
C GLN A 311 16.45 9.51 16.84
N ASN A 312 16.93 8.51 16.11
CA ASN A 312 18.33 8.11 16.11
C ASN A 312 19.24 9.25 15.65
N TRP A 313 18.87 9.90 14.55
CA TRP A 313 19.60 11.05 14.04
C TRP A 313 19.62 12.21 15.04
N ALA A 314 18.48 12.58 15.60
CA ALA A 314 18.38 13.65 16.58
C ALA A 314 19.23 13.36 17.85
N GLY A 315 19.24 12.09 18.29
CA GLY A 315 20.10 11.64 19.38
C GLY A 315 21.59 11.82 19.08
N THR A 316 22.02 11.47 17.87
CA THR A 316 23.42 11.65 17.43
C THR A 316 23.83 13.12 17.44
N ILE A 317 23.01 14.00 16.87
CA ILE A 317 23.28 15.44 16.85
C ILE A 317 23.32 16.03 18.28
N ALA A 318 22.42 15.61 19.15
CA ALA A 318 22.41 16.08 20.53
C ALA A 318 23.70 15.71 21.28
N VAL A 319 24.25 14.52 21.05
CA VAL A 319 25.54 14.11 21.63
C VAL A 319 26.69 14.92 21.07
N GLU A 320 26.75 15.17 19.76
CA GLU A 320 27.80 15.98 19.12
C GLU A 320 27.79 17.44 19.56
N MET A 321 26.62 18.00 19.92
CA MET A 321 26.52 19.40 20.39
C MET A 321 26.89 19.58 21.87
N HIS A 322 26.92 18.52 22.66
CA HIS A 322 27.19 18.58 24.11
C HIS A 322 28.52 17.90 24.53
N GLY A 323 29.25 17.33 23.58
CA GLY A 323 30.61 16.77 23.75
C GLY A 323 31.67 17.70 23.23
#